data_eb0b8f845bc966eb05068b251d581438
#
_entry.id   eb0b8f845bc966eb05068b251d581438
#
_cell.length_a   1.000
_cell.length_b   1.000
_cell.length_c   1.000
_cell.angle_alpha   90.00
_cell.angle_beta   90.00
_cell.angle_gamma   90.00
#
_symmetry.space_group_name_H-M   'P 1'
#
loop_
_entity.id
_entity.type
_entity.pdbx_description
1 polymer ?
#
loop_
_entity_poly.entity_id
_entity_poly.type
_entity_poly.pdbx_seq_one_letter_code
_entity_poly.pdbx_strand_id
1 'polypeptide(L)'
;MSPAELEQVFLRGVTPDLDGLIGWQFRGCNAPDWARIVGIKKFIKGFFRKGDQVMGYNCPVRQDALSLPWKAKPSDAAPKRFGFYTVDPVDPTARDNAYLHAVLLDYSRGDNPALDPSRGLRDYLVQVHADNPDLLLGKAYYALGPARVATSFFILERDRRAE
;
A
#
# COMPACT_ATOMS: atom_id res chain seq x y z
N MET A 1 -9.50 12.18 -11.08
CA MET A 1 -8.79 11.35 -12.08
C MET A 1 -9.57 10.07 -12.30
N SER A 2 -9.75 9.68 -13.55
CA SER A 2 -10.33 8.40 -13.94
C SER A 2 -9.33 7.25 -13.71
N PRO A 3 -9.79 5.98 -13.69
CA PRO A 3 -8.87 4.84 -13.61
C PRO A 3 -7.81 4.81 -14.73
N ALA A 4 -8.18 5.24 -15.95
CA ALA A 4 -7.25 5.30 -17.06
C ALA A 4 -6.15 6.37 -16.87
N GLU A 5 -6.50 7.52 -16.30
CA GLU A 5 -5.52 8.56 -15.95
C GLU A 5 -4.59 8.10 -14.82
N LEU A 6 -5.13 7.42 -13.80
CA LEU A 6 -4.32 6.83 -12.72
C LEU A 6 -3.37 5.76 -13.26
N GLU A 7 -3.82 4.93 -14.22
CA GLU A 7 -2.95 3.96 -14.90
C GLU A 7 -1.77 4.65 -15.60
N GLN A 8 -2.03 5.74 -16.33
CA GLN A 8 -0.97 6.49 -17.01
C GLN A 8 0.03 7.13 -16.02
N VAL A 9 -0.43 7.62 -14.88
CA VAL A 9 0.45 8.14 -13.83
C VAL A 9 1.28 7.00 -13.24
N PHE A 10 0.66 5.85 -12.96
CA PHE A 10 1.32 4.68 -12.42
C PHE A 10 2.45 4.17 -13.35
N LEU A 11 2.17 4.07 -14.64
CA LEU A 11 3.14 3.59 -15.65
C LEU A 11 4.34 4.53 -15.83
N ARG A 12 4.20 5.83 -15.51
CA ARG A 12 5.28 6.83 -15.57
C ARG A 12 6.02 6.97 -14.24
N GLY A 13 5.53 6.39 -13.17
CA GLY A 13 6.14 6.43 -11.87
C GLY A 13 7.53 5.76 -11.86
N VAL A 14 8.27 6.02 -10.82
CA VAL A 14 9.60 5.41 -10.60
C VAL A 14 9.58 4.52 -9.37
N THR A 15 10.54 3.60 -9.29
CA THR A 15 10.69 2.71 -8.14
C THR A 15 10.99 3.53 -6.87
N PRO A 16 10.19 3.40 -5.80
CA PRO A 16 10.49 4.05 -4.53
C PRO A 16 11.80 3.55 -3.93
N ASP A 17 12.55 4.44 -3.26
CA ASP A 17 13.67 4.04 -2.43
C ASP A 17 13.15 3.33 -1.16
N LEU A 18 13.53 2.05 -0.99
CA LEU A 18 13.09 1.24 0.13
C LEU A 18 13.55 1.77 1.48
N ASP A 19 14.79 2.25 1.56
CA ASP A 19 15.33 2.81 2.80
C ASP A 19 14.62 4.12 3.18
N GLY A 20 14.22 4.89 2.18
CA GLY A 20 13.43 6.11 2.35
C GLY A 20 12.02 5.89 2.88
N LEU A 21 11.47 4.67 2.78
CA LEU A 21 10.14 4.32 3.32
C LEU A 21 10.21 3.96 4.82
N ILE A 22 11.33 3.40 5.28
CA ILE A 22 11.45 2.82 6.63
C ILE A 22 11.27 3.87 7.72
N GLY A 23 10.45 3.52 8.72
CA GLY A 23 10.14 4.38 9.87
C GLY A 23 9.13 5.48 9.56
N TRP A 24 8.44 5.41 8.41
CA TRP A 24 7.40 6.36 8.06
C TRP A 24 6.01 5.73 8.01
N GLN A 25 5.02 6.52 8.36
CA GLN A 25 3.61 6.27 8.08
C GLN A 25 3.13 7.20 6.97
N PHE A 26 2.28 6.65 6.12
CA PHE A 26 1.65 7.35 5.00
C PHE A 26 0.13 7.35 5.19
N ARG A 27 -0.49 8.50 4.97
CA ARG A 27 -1.93 8.62 4.83
C ARG A 27 -2.35 8.01 3.51
N GLY A 28 -3.26 7.05 3.54
CA GLY A 28 -3.74 6.36 2.36
C GLY A 28 -5.19 6.68 2.05
N CYS A 29 -5.51 6.88 0.78
CA CYS A 29 -6.89 6.91 0.32
C CYS A 29 -7.09 6.02 -0.90
N ASN A 30 -8.18 5.25 -0.89
CA ASN A 30 -8.59 4.43 -2.02
C ASN A 30 -9.27 5.28 -3.10
N ALA A 31 -9.11 4.87 -4.36
CA ALA A 31 -9.86 5.46 -5.46
C ALA A 31 -11.38 5.37 -5.19
N PRO A 32 -12.17 6.39 -5.60
CA PRO A 32 -13.57 6.54 -5.18
C PRO A 32 -14.46 5.33 -5.46
N ASP A 33 -14.28 4.66 -6.59
CA ASP A 33 -15.13 3.52 -6.97
C ASP A 33 -14.93 2.33 -6.03
N TRP A 34 -13.69 2.01 -5.70
CA TRP A 34 -13.37 0.96 -4.75
C TRP A 34 -13.80 1.33 -3.32
N ALA A 35 -13.55 2.58 -2.93
CA ALA A 35 -13.97 3.09 -1.62
C ALA A 35 -15.48 2.94 -1.38
N ARG A 36 -16.31 3.08 -2.43
CA ARG A 36 -17.76 2.84 -2.36
C ARG A 36 -18.12 1.37 -2.17
N ILE A 37 -17.36 0.46 -2.80
CA ILE A 37 -17.63 -0.99 -2.73
C ILE A 37 -17.25 -1.55 -1.35
N VAL A 38 -16.06 -1.23 -0.84
CA VAL A 38 -15.54 -1.83 0.40
C VAL A 38 -15.77 -0.96 1.65
N GLY A 39 -16.29 0.25 1.50
CA GLY A 39 -16.52 1.18 2.62
C GLY A 39 -15.24 1.77 3.24
N ILE A 40 -14.07 1.54 2.66
CA ILE A 40 -12.78 2.01 3.16
C ILE A 40 -12.28 3.13 2.24
N LYS A 41 -12.42 4.37 2.68
CA LYS A 41 -11.89 5.55 1.98
C LYS A 41 -10.47 5.87 2.42
N LYS A 42 -10.20 5.76 3.72
CA LYS A 42 -9.00 6.19 4.43
C LYS A 42 -8.35 5.01 5.15
N PHE A 43 -7.02 4.97 5.14
CA PHE A 43 -6.22 4.03 5.91
C PHE A 43 -4.82 4.63 6.16
N ILE A 44 -4.03 4.01 7.00
CA ILE A 44 -2.60 4.31 7.16
C ILE A 44 -1.82 3.09 6.73
N LYS A 45 -0.74 3.29 5.96
CA LYS A 45 0.32 2.30 5.74
C LYS A 45 1.59 2.73 6.47
N GLY A 46 2.20 1.81 7.19
CA GLY A 46 3.50 2.02 7.82
C GLY A 46 4.54 1.07 7.24
N PHE A 47 5.82 1.49 7.28
CA PHE A 47 6.95 0.71 6.80
C PHE A 47 8.01 0.60 7.89
N PHE A 48 8.59 -0.58 8.06
CA PHE A 48 9.61 -0.87 9.05
C PHE A 48 10.60 -1.92 8.55
N ARG A 49 11.70 -2.09 9.26
CA ARG A 49 12.69 -3.14 8.97
C ARG A 49 12.59 -4.26 10.01
N LYS A 50 12.62 -5.50 9.54
CA LYS A 50 12.71 -6.70 10.38
C LYS A 50 13.87 -7.55 9.86
N GLY A 51 15.01 -7.53 10.58
CA GLY A 51 16.26 -8.06 10.04
C GLY A 51 16.65 -7.32 8.75
N ASP A 52 16.92 -8.06 7.69
CA ASP A 52 17.25 -7.50 6.37
C ASP A 52 16.03 -7.22 5.49
N GLN A 53 14.82 -7.62 5.95
CA GLN A 53 13.58 -7.47 5.19
C GLN A 53 12.88 -6.14 5.49
N VAL A 54 12.52 -5.40 4.44
CA VAL A 54 11.57 -4.30 4.55
C VAL A 54 10.16 -4.87 4.60
N MET A 55 9.41 -4.45 5.59
CA MET A 55 8.03 -4.87 5.84
C MET A 55 7.12 -3.67 6.03
N GLY A 56 5.83 -3.92 5.97
CA GLY A 56 4.84 -2.90 6.30
C GLY A 56 3.57 -3.49 6.90
N TYR A 57 2.69 -2.59 7.27
CA TYR A 57 1.39 -2.89 7.88
C TYR A 57 0.35 -1.84 7.49
N ASN A 58 -0.91 -2.17 7.71
CA ASN A 58 -2.02 -1.23 7.62
C ASN A 58 -2.55 -0.91 9.02
N CYS A 59 -3.05 0.33 9.20
CA CYS A 59 -3.85 0.72 10.35
C CYS A 59 -5.23 1.18 9.88
N PRO A 60 -6.32 0.69 10.48
CA PRO A 60 -7.65 1.23 10.26
C PRO A 60 -7.75 2.62 10.87
N VAL A 61 -8.44 3.52 10.20
CA VAL A 61 -8.69 4.88 10.67
C VAL A 61 -10.19 5.19 10.69
N ARG A 62 -10.58 6.31 11.28
CA ARG A 62 -11.95 6.82 11.16
C ARG A 62 -12.28 7.08 9.69
N GLN A 63 -13.46 6.63 9.25
CA GLN A 63 -13.95 6.76 7.87
C GLN A 63 -14.82 8.03 7.71
N ASP A 64 -14.33 9.16 8.17
CA ASP A 64 -14.93 10.48 8.04
C ASP A 64 -14.48 11.21 6.74
N ALA A 65 -14.69 12.51 6.62
CA ALA A 65 -14.31 13.27 5.44
C ALA A 65 -12.78 13.24 5.21
N LEU A 66 -12.36 13.25 3.93
CA LEU A 66 -10.95 13.25 3.56
C LEU A 66 -10.19 14.50 4.06
N SER A 67 -10.90 15.60 4.27
CA SER A 67 -10.34 16.83 4.83
C SER A 67 -10.01 16.75 6.33
N LEU A 68 -10.55 15.75 7.03
CA LEU A 68 -10.32 15.56 8.46
C LEU A 68 -9.08 14.70 8.72
N PRO A 69 -8.42 14.85 9.90
CA PRO A 69 -7.23 14.08 10.25
C PRO A 69 -7.44 12.57 10.15
N TRP A 70 -6.35 11.83 9.77
CA TRP A 70 -6.31 10.38 9.81
C TRP A 70 -6.09 9.90 11.25
N LYS A 71 -7.21 9.67 11.99
CA LYS A 71 -7.17 9.16 13.36
C LYS A 71 -7.22 7.65 13.36
N ALA A 72 -6.16 7.02 13.82
CA ALA A 72 -6.06 5.55 13.91
C ALA A 72 -7.08 4.97 14.90
N LYS A 73 -7.49 3.74 14.66
CA LYS A 73 -8.34 2.96 15.56
C LYS A 73 -7.52 1.89 16.28
N PRO A 74 -7.79 1.64 17.56
CA PRO A 74 -8.77 2.32 18.42
C PRO A 74 -8.34 3.74 18.79
N SER A 75 -7.05 4.07 18.79
CA SER A 75 -6.50 5.41 19.06
C SER A 75 -5.15 5.61 18.39
N ASP A 76 -4.69 6.85 18.27
CA ASP A 76 -3.36 7.17 17.72
C ASP A 76 -2.23 6.71 18.66
N ALA A 77 -2.47 6.64 19.98
CA ALA A 77 -1.50 6.15 20.95
C ALA A 77 -1.34 4.63 20.96
N ALA A 78 -2.37 3.89 20.53
CA ALA A 78 -2.34 2.43 20.45
C ALA A 78 -3.05 1.97 19.17
N PRO A 79 -2.48 2.22 17.99
CA PRO A 79 -3.09 1.88 16.72
C PRO A 79 -3.11 0.36 16.51
N LYS A 80 -4.22 -0.17 16.00
CA LYS A 80 -4.26 -1.55 15.52
C LYS A 80 -3.43 -1.67 14.26
N ARG A 81 -2.48 -2.61 14.23
CA ARG A 81 -1.74 -2.98 13.02
C ARG A 81 -2.26 -4.31 12.49
N PHE A 82 -2.47 -4.40 11.18
CA PHE A 82 -2.96 -5.61 10.51
C PHE A 82 -2.53 -5.63 9.05
N GLY A 83 -2.78 -6.75 8.38
CA GLY A 83 -2.46 -6.88 6.95
C GLY A 83 -1.00 -6.56 6.70
N PHE A 84 -0.10 -7.31 7.37
CA PHE A 84 1.34 -7.18 7.21
C PHE A 84 1.78 -7.66 5.83
N TYR A 85 2.80 -7.04 5.27
CA TYR A 85 3.36 -7.39 3.96
C TYR A 85 4.88 -7.23 3.95
N THR A 86 5.56 -8.00 3.09
CA THR A 86 6.95 -7.72 2.71
C THR A 86 6.98 -6.68 1.60
N VAL A 87 8.06 -5.92 1.52
CA VAL A 87 8.28 -4.92 0.46
C VAL A 87 9.59 -5.26 -0.24
N ASP A 88 9.48 -5.61 -1.52
CA ASP A 88 10.62 -6.05 -2.32
C ASP A 88 10.61 -5.36 -3.69
N PRO A 89 11.76 -5.17 -4.35
CA PRO A 89 11.79 -4.91 -5.78
C PRO A 89 11.05 -6.03 -6.52
N VAL A 90 10.40 -5.70 -7.62
CA VAL A 90 9.69 -6.71 -8.41
C VAL A 90 10.70 -7.63 -9.09
N ASP A 91 10.64 -8.93 -8.80
CA ASP A 91 11.45 -9.97 -9.42
C ASP A 91 10.87 -10.32 -10.80
N PRO A 92 11.60 -10.10 -11.93
CA PRO A 92 11.10 -10.38 -13.26
C PRO A 92 10.86 -11.87 -13.53
N THR A 93 11.43 -12.76 -12.72
CA THR A 93 11.25 -14.22 -12.85
C THR A 93 10.11 -14.78 -12.01
N ALA A 94 9.60 -13.99 -11.06
CA ALA A 94 8.48 -14.39 -10.19
C ALA A 94 7.12 -14.26 -10.91
N ARG A 95 6.08 -14.85 -10.31
CA ARG A 95 4.71 -14.75 -10.83
C ARG A 95 4.17 -13.32 -10.77
N ASP A 96 4.48 -12.60 -9.70
CA ASP A 96 3.99 -11.24 -9.48
C ASP A 96 5.01 -10.22 -10.03
N ASN A 97 5.18 -10.21 -11.36
CA ASN A 97 6.16 -9.41 -12.11
C ASN A 97 5.53 -8.41 -13.09
N ALA A 98 4.28 -7.99 -12.86
CA ALA A 98 3.55 -7.17 -13.82
C ALA A 98 4.18 -5.78 -14.06
N TYR A 99 4.88 -5.21 -13.05
CA TYR A 99 5.41 -3.86 -13.12
C TYR A 99 6.83 -3.79 -12.56
N LEU A 100 7.84 -3.95 -13.42
CA LEU A 100 9.25 -4.02 -13.00
C LEU A 100 9.82 -2.71 -12.44
N HIS A 101 9.15 -1.59 -12.67
CA HIS A 101 9.51 -0.27 -12.15
C HIS A 101 8.82 0.07 -10.81
N ALA A 102 8.13 -0.91 -10.21
CA ALA A 102 7.47 -0.78 -8.92
C ALA A 102 8.19 -1.58 -7.84
N VAL A 103 7.79 -1.39 -6.58
CA VAL A 103 8.01 -2.36 -5.50
C VAL A 103 6.73 -3.16 -5.28
N LEU A 104 6.88 -4.42 -4.88
CA LEU A 104 5.78 -5.33 -4.56
C LEU A 104 5.57 -5.37 -3.06
N LEU A 105 4.34 -5.13 -2.61
CA LEU A 105 3.86 -5.36 -1.25
C LEU A 105 3.15 -6.72 -1.24
N ASP A 106 3.83 -7.75 -0.76
CA ASP A 106 3.32 -9.13 -0.75
C ASP A 106 2.77 -9.51 0.63
N TYR A 107 1.46 -9.54 0.75
CA TYR A 107 0.77 -9.87 1.99
C TYR A 107 0.80 -11.37 2.32
N SER A 108 1.07 -12.24 1.35
CA SER A 108 1.19 -13.68 1.63
C SER A 108 2.44 -14.02 2.43
N ARG A 109 3.46 -13.16 2.35
CA ARG A 109 4.75 -13.27 3.05
C ARG A 109 4.81 -12.45 4.34
N GLY A 110 3.76 -11.67 4.63
CA GLY A 110 3.65 -10.91 5.87
C GLY A 110 3.26 -11.79 7.06
N ASP A 111 3.44 -11.25 8.27
CA ASP A 111 3.10 -11.91 9.54
C ASP A 111 1.58 -11.92 9.78
N ASN A 112 0.82 -12.49 8.85
CA ASN A 112 -0.64 -12.59 8.93
C ASN A 112 -1.07 -14.02 9.31
N PRO A 113 -2.19 -14.18 10.06
CA PRO A 113 -2.78 -15.50 10.29
C PRO A 113 -3.01 -16.28 8.99
N ALA A 114 -2.92 -17.61 9.04
CA ALA A 114 -2.98 -18.46 7.84
C ALA A 114 -4.28 -18.28 7.03
N LEU A 115 -5.41 -17.99 7.70
CA LEU A 115 -6.72 -17.79 7.06
C LEU A 115 -7.09 -16.31 6.86
N ASP A 116 -6.14 -15.39 7.08
CA ASP A 116 -6.40 -13.96 6.87
C ASP A 116 -6.61 -13.67 5.38
N PRO A 117 -7.77 -13.10 4.99
CA PRO A 117 -8.05 -12.80 3.58
C PRO A 117 -7.06 -11.80 2.97
N SER A 118 -6.42 -10.95 3.79
CA SER A 118 -5.42 -10.00 3.29
C SER A 118 -4.22 -10.68 2.63
N ARG A 119 -3.93 -11.96 2.97
CA ARG A 119 -2.86 -12.75 2.33
C ARG A 119 -3.00 -12.88 0.80
N GLY A 120 -4.20 -12.68 0.26
CA GLY A 120 -4.45 -12.62 -1.17
C GLY A 120 -3.98 -11.33 -1.85
N LEU A 121 -3.72 -10.26 -1.09
CA LEU A 121 -3.35 -8.97 -1.67
C LEU A 121 -1.92 -8.96 -2.22
N ARG A 122 -1.78 -8.28 -3.36
CA ARG A 122 -0.52 -7.95 -4.04
C ARG A 122 -0.63 -6.51 -4.49
N ASP A 123 0.05 -5.60 -3.81
CA ASP A 123 0.03 -4.20 -4.18
C ASP A 123 1.36 -3.84 -4.86
N TYR A 124 1.29 -3.20 -6.02
CA TYR A 124 2.45 -2.58 -6.64
C TYR A 124 2.45 -1.10 -6.29
N LEU A 125 3.61 -0.58 -5.89
CA LEU A 125 3.77 0.80 -5.43
C LEU A 125 4.85 1.50 -6.24
N VAL A 126 4.53 2.69 -6.74
CA VAL A 126 5.47 3.58 -7.44
C VAL A 126 5.51 4.94 -6.76
N GLN A 127 6.63 5.62 -6.87
CA GLN A 127 6.76 7.04 -6.55
C GLN A 127 6.29 7.84 -7.76
N VAL A 128 5.34 8.77 -7.55
CA VAL A 128 4.67 9.50 -8.65
C VAL A 128 5.62 10.43 -9.38
N HIS A 129 6.48 11.14 -8.64
CA HIS A 129 7.48 12.06 -9.17
C HIS A 129 8.87 11.68 -8.65
N ALA A 130 9.87 11.62 -9.52
CA ALA A 130 11.21 11.16 -9.17
C ALA A 130 11.89 12.01 -8.07
N ASP A 131 11.53 13.28 -7.95
CA ASP A 131 12.03 14.24 -6.97
C ASP A 131 11.15 14.39 -5.72
N ASN A 132 10.01 13.68 -5.64
CA ASN A 132 9.10 13.77 -4.51
C ASN A 132 8.81 12.38 -3.90
N PRO A 133 9.57 11.96 -2.87
CA PRO A 133 9.37 10.67 -2.20
C PRO A 133 8.13 10.64 -1.29
N ASP A 134 7.43 11.76 -1.13
CA ASP A 134 6.31 11.88 -0.21
C ASP A 134 4.96 11.48 -0.84
N LEU A 135 4.93 11.32 -2.18
CA LEU A 135 3.72 10.96 -2.92
C LEU A 135 3.91 9.66 -3.70
N LEU A 136 3.15 8.65 -3.29
CA LEU A 136 3.18 7.32 -3.90
C LEU A 136 1.81 6.95 -4.46
N LEU A 137 1.79 6.16 -5.52
CA LEU A 137 0.60 5.59 -6.12
C LEU A 137 0.69 4.07 -6.09
N GLY A 138 -0.32 3.44 -5.52
CA GLY A 138 -0.43 1.99 -5.45
C GLY A 138 -1.50 1.45 -6.36
N LYS A 139 -1.25 0.25 -6.90
CA LYS A 139 -2.20 -0.54 -7.68
C LYS A 139 -2.34 -1.90 -7.04
N ALA A 140 -3.54 -2.19 -6.54
CA ALA A 140 -3.84 -3.40 -5.80
C ALA A 140 -4.40 -4.50 -6.68
N TYR A 141 -3.98 -5.73 -6.42
CA TYR A 141 -4.49 -6.97 -7.00
C TYR A 141 -4.86 -7.95 -5.91
N TYR A 142 -5.77 -8.86 -6.24
CA TYR A 142 -6.09 -10.00 -5.39
C TYR A 142 -5.75 -11.31 -6.12
N ALA A 143 -4.97 -12.16 -5.45
CA ALA A 143 -4.55 -13.46 -5.94
C ALA A 143 -5.64 -14.50 -5.70
N LEU A 144 -6.22 -15.02 -6.79
CA LEU A 144 -7.16 -16.14 -6.80
C LEU A 144 -6.49 -17.32 -7.50
N GLY A 145 -5.77 -18.14 -6.74
CA GLY A 145 -4.95 -19.21 -7.32
C GLY A 145 -3.92 -18.64 -8.33
N PRO A 146 -3.96 -19.07 -9.60
CA PRO A 146 -3.07 -18.54 -10.63
C PRO A 146 -3.45 -17.14 -11.12
N ALA A 147 -4.72 -16.74 -10.95
CA ALA A 147 -5.24 -15.46 -11.45
C ALA A 147 -4.85 -14.29 -10.54
N ARG A 148 -4.71 -13.11 -11.15
CA ARG A 148 -4.54 -11.82 -10.47
C ARG A 148 -5.65 -10.88 -10.93
N VAL A 149 -6.51 -10.51 -10.00
CA VAL A 149 -7.64 -9.63 -10.26
C VAL A 149 -7.30 -8.24 -9.79
N ALA A 150 -7.25 -7.27 -10.70
CA ALA A 150 -7.07 -5.87 -10.34
C ALA A 150 -8.26 -5.39 -9.51
N THR A 151 -7.99 -4.77 -8.37
CA THR A 151 -9.03 -4.29 -7.46
C THR A 151 -9.17 -2.77 -7.49
N SER A 152 -8.09 -2.04 -7.23
CA SER A 152 -8.15 -0.59 -7.17
C SER A 152 -6.79 0.10 -7.27
N PHE A 153 -6.84 1.42 -7.42
CA PHE A 153 -5.74 2.31 -7.10
C PHE A 153 -5.91 2.89 -5.69
N PHE A 154 -4.79 3.22 -5.07
CA PHE A 154 -4.73 4.00 -3.83
C PHE A 154 -3.56 4.97 -3.86
N ILE A 155 -3.73 6.10 -3.19
CA ILE A 155 -2.71 7.14 -3.08
C ILE A 155 -2.17 7.12 -1.65
N LEU A 156 -0.86 7.26 -1.51
CA LEU A 156 -0.18 7.41 -0.23
C LEU A 156 0.54 8.75 -0.20
N GLU A 157 0.34 9.50 0.87
CA GLU A 157 1.04 10.73 1.17
C GLU A 157 1.79 10.57 2.50
N ARG A 158 3.09 10.90 2.51
CA ARG A 158 3.91 10.81 3.73
C ARG A 158 3.31 11.68 4.82
N ASP A 159 3.20 11.14 6.04
CA ASP A 159 2.52 11.82 7.15
C ASP A 159 3.47 12.04 8.34
N ARG A 160 3.83 10.97 9.03
CA ARG A 160 4.59 11.04 10.28
C ARG A 160 5.55 9.87 10.45
N ARG A 161 6.50 10.03 11.37
CA ARG A 161 7.33 8.90 11.79
C ARG A 161 6.48 7.86 12.52
N ALA A 162 6.75 6.59 12.24
CA ALA A 162 6.21 5.48 13.03
C ALA A 162 6.95 5.44 14.37
N GLU A 163 6.20 5.45 15.47
CA GLU A 163 6.72 5.17 16.81
C GLU A 163 6.93 3.66 17.00
#